data_64bd103808b80953155e6660fa9153f8
#
_entry.id   64bd103808b80953155e6660fa9153f8
#
_cell.length_a   1.000
_cell.length_b   1.000
_cell.length_c   1.000
_cell.angle_alpha   90.00
_cell.angle_beta   90.00
_cell.angle_gamma   90.00
#
_symmetry.space_group_name_H-M   'P 1'
#
loop_
_entity.id
_entity.type
_entity.pdbx_description
1 polymer ?
#
loop_
_entity_poly.entity_id
_entity_poly.type
_entity_poly.pdbx_seq_one_letter_code
_entity_poly.pdbx_strand_id
1 'polypeptide(L)'
;MARDTSPIVKQSRREGYALHPKAAKVMAKKTGIPGQHAHGRQGKQSLYATQLREKQKVRRIYGLLEKQFAKLMVEATRSKQGLAGENLLVLLETRLDNAVYRAGFATSRRAARQLVGHGHFMLNGRRVDIPSIRVKAGDEIVVRPKSTKSGYFTQIDDVVANTVQTPLSWIKSDVKKLKIEITGLPKREEAEADINEQLIVEYYSR
;
A
#
# COMPACT_ATOMS: atom_id res chain seq x y z
N MET A 1 12.95 -11.83 -1.43
CA MET A 1 11.94 -11.45 -0.41
C MET A 1 10.60 -12.08 -0.79
N ALA A 2 9.92 -12.74 0.14
CA ALA A 2 8.62 -13.37 -0.10
C ALA A 2 7.54 -12.29 -0.37
N ARG A 3 6.76 -12.47 -1.44
CA ARG A 3 5.70 -11.55 -1.87
C ARG A 3 4.47 -12.33 -2.36
N ASP A 4 3.31 -11.69 -2.35
CA ASP A 4 2.11 -12.25 -2.96
C ASP A 4 2.16 -12.03 -4.48
N THR A 5 2.32 -13.13 -5.24
CA THR A 5 2.34 -13.16 -6.69
C THR A 5 0.99 -13.54 -7.31
N SER A 6 -0.03 -13.76 -6.48
CA SER A 6 -1.38 -14.15 -6.92
C SER A 6 -1.97 -13.13 -7.90
N PRO A 7 -2.86 -13.56 -8.81
CA PRO A 7 -3.50 -12.68 -9.78
C PRO A 7 -4.31 -11.56 -9.12
N ILE A 8 -3.83 -10.32 -9.27
CA ILE A 8 -4.39 -9.13 -8.61
C ILE A 8 -5.87 -8.90 -8.96
N VAL A 9 -6.28 -9.19 -10.19
CA VAL A 9 -7.67 -9.03 -10.63
C VAL A 9 -8.60 -10.00 -9.91
N LYS A 10 -8.17 -11.26 -9.68
CA LYS A 10 -8.95 -12.22 -8.88
C LYS A 10 -9.09 -11.75 -7.43
N GLN A 11 -8.00 -11.23 -6.86
CA GLN A 11 -8.01 -10.66 -5.51
C GLN A 11 -8.96 -9.46 -5.42
N SER A 12 -8.87 -8.52 -6.37
CA SER A 12 -9.74 -7.34 -6.42
C SER A 12 -11.21 -7.71 -6.49
N ARG A 13 -11.58 -8.62 -7.40
CA ARG A 13 -12.96 -9.10 -7.52
C ARG A 13 -13.47 -9.82 -6.25
N ARG A 14 -12.58 -10.50 -5.54
CA ARG A 14 -12.93 -11.19 -4.29
C ARG A 14 -13.22 -10.21 -3.16
N GLU A 15 -12.48 -9.11 -3.08
CA GLU A 15 -12.64 -8.09 -2.03
C GLU A 15 -13.62 -6.96 -2.43
N GLY A 16 -14.11 -6.95 -3.67
CA GLY A 16 -14.97 -5.86 -4.17
C GLY A 16 -14.25 -4.52 -4.30
N TYR A 17 -12.91 -4.50 -4.23
CA TYR A 17 -12.09 -3.30 -4.23
C TYR A 17 -10.98 -3.37 -5.30
N ALA A 18 -10.79 -2.29 -6.04
CA ALA A 18 -9.78 -2.22 -7.10
C ALA A 18 -8.36 -2.03 -6.52
N LEU A 19 -7.70 -3.12 -6.19
CA LEU A 19 -6.34 -3.14 -5.62
C LEU A 19 -5.25 -2.61 -6.57
N HIS A 20 -5.59 -2.41 -7.85
CA HIS A 20 -4.65 -1.98 -8.89
C HIS A 20 -5.43 -1.31 -10.02
N PRO A 21 -4.88 -0.26 -10.69
CA PRO A 21 -5.57 0.41 -11.80
C PRO A 21 -6.06 -0.54 -12.91
N LYS A 22 -5.28 -1.59 -13.23
CA LYS A 22 -5.69 -2.64 -14.17
C LYS A 22 -6.97 -3.38 -13.74
N ALA A 23 -7.17 -3.54 -12.44
CA ALA A 23 -8.33 -4.26 -11.92
C ALA A 23 -9.62 -3.45 -12.06
N ALA A 24 -9.56 -2.13 -11.95
CA ALA A 24 -10.72 -1.25 -12.09
C ALA A 24 -11.43 -1.45 -13.43
N LYS A 25 -10.67 -1.49 -14.55
CA LYS A 25 -11.23 -1.73 -15.89
C LYS A 25 -11.92 -3.10 -16.03
N VAL A 26 -11.41 -4.13 -15.35
CA VAL A 26 -11.99 -5.47 -15.40
C VAL A 26 -13.20 -5.57 -14.49
N MET A 27 -13.17 -4.94 -13.32
CA MET A 27 -14.28 -4.93 -12.36
C MET A 27 -15.51 -4.20 -12.89
N ALA A 28 -15.31 -3.14 -13.68
CA ALA A 28 -16.41 -2.46 -14.39
C ALA A 28 -17.19 -3.41 -15.33
N LYS A 29 -16.50 -4.41 -15.91
CA LYS A 29 -17.12 -5.39 -16.82
C LYS A 29 -17.57 -6.68 -16.12
N LYS A 30 -16.92 -7.06 -15.02
CA LYS A 30 -17.14 -8.33 -14.30
C LYS A 30 -17.29 -8.07 -12.79
N THR A 31 -18.51 -7.84 -12.36
CA THR A 31 -18.84 -7.48 -10.97
C THR A 31 -18.83 -8.67 -10.01
N GLY A 32 -19.06 -9.91 -10.48
CA GLY A 32 -19.14 -11.09 -9.64
C GLY A 32 -17.80 -11.55 -9.05
N ILE A 33 -17.88 -12.29 -7.95
CA ILE A 33 -16.72 -12.95 -7.32
C ILE A 33 -16.05 -13.91 -8.33
N PRO A 34 -14.74 -14.16 -8.24
CA PRO A 34 -14.07 -15.10 -9.13
C PRO A 34 -14.37 -16.55 -8.77
N GLY A 35 -14.49 -17.41 -9.77
CA GLY A 35 -14.64 -18.86 -9.61
C GLY A 35 -15.91 -19.42 -10.25
N GLN A 36 -16.10 -20.74 -10.15
CA GLN A 36 -17.20 -21.48 -10.76
C GLN A 36 -18.57 -21.04 -10.21
N HIS A 37 -18.65 -20.71 -8.93
CA HIS A 37 -19.88 -20.30 -8.25
C HIS A 37 -20.13 -18.77 -8.29
N ALA A 38 -19.50 -18.06 -9.24
CA ALA A 38 -19.62 -16.60 -9.36
C ALA A 38 -21.07 -16.10 -9.57
N HIS A 39 -21.88 -16.90 -10.24
CA HIS A 39 -23.28 -16.60 -10.58
C HIS A 39 -24.29 -17.27 -9.64
N GLY A 40 -23.83 -18.06 -8.66
CA GLY A 40 -24.70 -18.69 -7.68
C GLY A 40 -25.21 -17.69 -6.64
N ARG A 41 -26.31 -18.06 -5.95
CA ARG A 41 -26.86 -17.30 -4.83
C ARG A 41 -25.79 -17.15 -3.73
N GLN A 42 -25.45 -15.94 -3.37
CA GLN A 42 -24.58 -15.66 -2.24
C GLN A 42 -25.39 -15.65 -0.94
N GLY A 43 -25.00 -16.46 0.02
CA GLY A 43 -25.59 -16.45 1.36
C GLY A 43 -25.25 -15.16 2.11
N LYS A 44 -26.01 -14.87 3.17
CA LYS A 44 -25.72 -13.76 4.11
C LYS A 44 -24.34 -13.97 4.73
N GLN A 45 -23.52 -12.94 4.68
CA GLN A 45 -22.19 -13.00 5.29
C GLN A 45 -22.29 -12.98 6.83
N SER A 46 -21.55 -13.88 7.48
CA SER A 46 -21.39 -13.85 8.93
C SER A 46 -20.47 -12.68 9.34
N LEU A 47 -20.56 -12.26 10.60
CA LEU A 47 -19.69 -11.23 11.15
C LEU A 47 -18.20 -11.61 10.96
N TYR A 48 -17.85 -12.86 11.23
CA TYR A 48 -16.50 -13.36 10.98
C TYR A 48 -16.06 -13.19 9.51
N ALA A 49 -16.94 -13.52 8.56
CA ALA A 49 -16.63 -13.38 7.15
C ALA A 49 -16.39 -11.91 6.77
N THR A 50 -17.18 -10.97 7.32
CA THR A 50 -17.03 -9.54 7.09
C THR A 50 -15.67 -9.04 7.63
N GLN A 51 -15.33 -9.37 8.86
CA GLN A 51 -14.05 -9.05 9.49
C GLN A 51 -12.87 -9.64 8.72
N LEU A 52 -12.98 -10.91 8.31
CA LEU A 52 -11.95 -11.58 7.49
C LEU A 52 -11.76 -10.87 6.14
N ARG A 53 -12.86 -10.48 5.46
CA ARG A 53 -12.75 -9.79 4.16
C ARG A 53 -12.10 -8.43 4.31
N GLU A 54 -12.46 -7.66 5.33
CA GLU A 54 -11.83 -6.36 5.58
C GLU A 54 -10.33 -6.48 5.84
N LYS A 55 -9.94 -7.41 6.72
CA LYS A 55 -8.52 -7.72 6.95
C LYS A 55 -7.80 -8.12 5.66
N GLN A 56 -8.39 -8.99 4.85
CA GLN A 56 -7.79 -9.44 3.59
C GLN A 56 -7.68 -8.30 2.56
N LYS A 57 -8.67 -7.40 2.51
CA LYS A 57 -8.66 -6.20 1.66
C LYS A 57 -7.44 -5.34 2.01
N VAL A 58 -7.30 -4.94 3.26
CA VAL A 58 -6.19 -4.08 3.70
C VAL A 58 -4.83 -4.75 3.48
N ARG A 59 -4.68 -6.01 3.88
CA ARG A 59 -3.45 -6.78 3.65
C ARG A 59 -3.04 -6.79 2.16
N ARG A 60 -4.01 -6.92 1.26
CA ARG A 60 -3.78 -6.94 -0.19
C ARG A 60 -3.51 -5.56 -0.78
N ILE A 61 -4.14 -4.50 -0.27
CA ILE A 61 -3.85 -3.12 -0.65
C ILE A 61 -2.35 -2.83 -0.47
N TYR A 62 -1.79 -3.16 0.70
CA TYR A 62 -0.38 -2.94 1.00
C TYR A 62 0.54 -4.09 0.53
N GLY A 63 0.00 -5.14 -0.10
CA GLY A 63 0.78 -6.24 -0.67
C GLY A 63 1.55 -7.07 0.36
N LEU A 64 1.03 -7.22 1.58
CA LEU A 64 1.68 -7.94 2.68
C LEU A 64 1.26 -9.40 2.74
N LEU A 65 2.13 -10.25 3.31
CA LEU A 65 1.81 -11.60 3.71
C LEU A 65 1.20 -11.62 5.12
N GLU A 66 0.41 -12.65 5.43
CA GLU A 66 -0.31 -12.75 6.69
C GLU A 66 0.59 -12.61 7.92
N LYS A 67 1.71 -13.31 7.95
CA LYS A 67 2.65 -13.26 9.08
C LYS A 67 3.18 -11.85 9.33
N GLN A 68 3.45 -11.09 8.26
CA GLN A 68 3.92 -9.71 8.37
C GLN A 68 2.81 -8.79 8.88
N PHE A 69 1.59 -8.94 8.35
CA PHE A 69 0.43 -8.14 8.73
C PHE A 69 0.06 -8.38 10.21
N ALA A 70 -0.01 -9.63 10.64
CA ALA A 70 -0.27 -9.98 12.04
C ALA A 70 0.78 -9.39 13.00
N LYS A 71 2.08 -9.41 12.61
CA LYS A 71 3.13 -8.77 13.41
C LYS A 71 2.93 -7.26 13.56
N LEU A 72 2.52 -6.57 12.48
CA LEU A 72 2.20 -5.13 12.55
C LEU A 72 0.99 -4.87 13.43
N MET A 73 -0.04 -5.74 13.39
CA MET A 73 -1.21 -5.62 14.27
C MET A 73 -0.84 -5.76 15.74
N VAL A 74 -0.03 -6.75 16.10
CA VAL A 74 0.48 -6.91 17.48
C VAL A 74 1.25 -5.68 17.93
N GLU A 75 2.06 -5.11 17.05
CA GLU A 75 2.80 -3.88 17.35
C GLU A 75 1.87 -2.68 17.54
N ALA A 76 0.88 -2.51 16.67
CA ALA A 76 -0.12 -1.46 16.75
C ALA A 76 -0.93 -1.51 18.06
N THR A 77 -1.29 -2.74 18.50
CA THR A 77 -2.01 -2.96 19.77
C THR A 77 -1.15 -2.66 20.99
N ARG A 78 0.16 -2.88 20.92
CA ARG A 78 1.10 -2.57 22.01
C ARG A 78 1.39 -1.07 22.16
N SER A 79 1.12 -0.27 21.15
CA SER A 79 1.29 1.18 21.21
C SER A 79 0.33 1.76 22.24
N LYS A 80 0.87 2.58 23.15
CA LYS A 80 0.07 3.28 24.18
C LYS A 80 -0.59 4.56 23.66
N GLN A 81 -0.31 4.96 22.43
CA GLN A 81 -0.81 6.19 21.83
C GLN A 81 -1.90 5.86 20.80
N GLY A 82 -3.05 6.50 20.90
CA GLY A 82 -4.13 6.39 19.92
C GLY A 82 -4.83 5.02 19.88
N LEU A 83 -5.67 4.85 18.86
CA LEU A 83 -6.41 3.62 18.63
C LEU A 83 -5.54 2.60 17.87
N ALA A 84 -5.65 1.33 18.22
CA ALA A 84 -4.88 0.25 17.56
C ALA A 84 -5.07 0.19 16.04
N GLY A 85 -6.28 0.49 15.55
CA GLY A 85 -6.58 0.55 14.12
C GLY A 85 -5.85 1.69 13.41
N GLU A 86 -5.86 2.89 13.99
CA GLU A 86 -5.13 4.05 13.46
C GLU A 86 -3.62 3.80 13.47
N ASN A 87 -3.09 3.27 14.58
CA ASN A 87 -1.67 2.90 14.68
C ASN A 87 -1.27 1.89 13.59
N LEU A 88 -2.12 0.90 13.31
CA LEU A 88 -1.89 -0.05 12.23
C LEU A 88 -1.79 0.67 10.88
N LEU A 89 -2.69 1.62 10.58
CA LEU A 89 -2.64 2.38 9.33
C LEU A 89 -1.38 3.25 9.23
N VAL A 90 -0.97 3.90 10.31
CA VAL A 90 0.29 4.66 10.35
C VAL A 90 1.48 3.74 10.06
N LEU A 91 1.53 2.55 10.69
CA LEU A 91 2.59 1.57 10.44
C LEU A 91 2.60 1.06 8.99
N LEU A 92 1.45 0.96 8.34
CA LEU A 92 1.31 0.53 6.95
C LEU A 92 1.70 1.66 5.98
N GLU A 93 1.27 2.89 6.24
CA GLU A 93 1.55 4.05 5.39
C GLU A 93 3.02 4.47 5.45
N THR A 94 3.66 4.41 6.61
CA THR A 94 5.08 4.80 6.79
C THR A 94 6.09 3.81 6.20
N ARG A 95 5.67 2.74 5.57
CA ARG A 95 6.58 1.83 4.87
C ARG A 95 7.20 2.51 3.65
N LEU A 96 8.50 2.28 3.41
CA LEU A 96 9.24 2.87 2.30
C LEU A 96 8.60 2.56 0.92
N ASP A 97 8.14 1.30 0.71
CA ASP A 97 7.47 0.92 -0.53
C ASP A 97 6.16 1.71 -0.75
N ASN A 98 5.42 1.97 0.32
CA ASN A 98 4.20 2.75 0.25
C ASN A 98 4.48 4.26 0.14
N ALA A 99 5.47 4.79 0.86
CA ALA A 99 5.86 6.20 0.76
C ALA A 99 6.28 6.58 -0.68
N VAL A 100 7.06 5.73 -1.36
CA VAL A 100 7.43 5.90 -2.77
C VAL A 100 6.19 5.86 -3.70
N TYR A 101 5.21 5.00 -3.43
CA TYR A 101 3.96 4.97 -4.17
C TYR A 101 3.13 6.23 -3.92
N ARG A 102 2.96 6.65 -2.67
CA ARG A 102 2.21 7.86 -2.28
C ARG A 102 2.83 9.14 -2.82
N ALA A 103 4.16 9.18 -2.96
CA ALA A 103 4.87 10.29 -3.59
C ALA A 103 4.72 10.34 -5.12
N GLY A 104 4.02 9.35 -5.73
CA GLY A 104 3.77 9.32 -7.18
C GLY A 104 4.91 8.75 -8.02
N PHE A 105 5.98 8.25 -7.42
CA PHE A 105 7.12 7.67 -8.16
C PHE A 105 6.84 6.30 -8.77
N ALA A 106 5.65 5.76 -8.56
CA ALA A 106 5.25 4.47 -9.14
C ALA A 106 3.74 4.43 -9.39
N THR A 107 3.31 3.78 -10.46
CA THR A 107 1.90 3.61 -10.84
C THR A 107 1.13 2.66 -9.92
N SER A 108 1.81 1.90 -9.08
CA SER A 108 1.20 0.97 -8.14
C SER A 108 2.14 0.61 -6.99
N ARG A 109 1.58 0.19 -5.85
CA ARG A 109 2.37 -0.29 -4.69
C ARG A 109 3.27 -1.48 -5.06
N ARG A 110 2.86 -2.34 -5.99
CA ARG A 110 3.70 -3.44 -6.50
C ARG A 110 4.92 -2.93 -7.28
N ALA A 111 4.74 -1.91 -8.12
CA ALA A 111 5.83 -1.27 -8.86
C ALA A 111 6.78 -0.54 -7.89
N ALA A 112 6.26 0.25 -6.94
CA ALA A 112 7.06 0.90 -5.91
C ALA A 112 7.92 -0.10 -5.13
N ARG A 113 7.32 -1.20 -4.68
CA ARG A 113 8.03 -2.27 -3.99
C ARG A 113 9.15 -2.89 -4.82
N GLN A 114 8.94 -3.04 -6.13
CA GLN A 114 9.96 -3.55 -7.03
C GLN A 114 11.11 -2.56 -7.19
N LEU A 115 10.81 -1.27 -7.39
CA LEU A 115 11.81 -0.22 -7.48
C LEU A 115 12.67 -0.14 -6.21
N VAL A 116 12.05 -0.16 -5.03
CA VAL A 116 12.79 -0.20 -3.77
C VAL A 116 13.63 -1.47 -3.66
N GLY A 117 13.05 -2.66 -3.94
CA GLY A 117 13.76 -3.93 -3.84
C GLY A 117 14.94 -4.06 -4.81
N HIS A 118 14.93 -3.33 -5.93
CA HIS A 118 16.07 -3.23 -6.86
C HIS A 118 17.12 -2.21 -6.41
N GLY A 119 16.89 -1.49 -5.30
CA GLY A 119 17.83 -0.54 -4.73
C GLY A 119 18.00 0.73 -5.56
N HIS A 120 16.91 1.23 -6.15
CA HIS A 120 16.91 2.48 -6.90
C HIS A 120 16.88 3.72 -6.02
N PHE A 121 16.62 3.59 -4.73
CA PHE A 121 16.50 4.71 -3.78
C PHE A 121 17.62 4.74 -2.76
N MET A 122 17.86 5.94 -2.25
CA MET A 122 18.69 6.22 -1.09
C MET A 122 17.82 6.88 -0.03
N LEU A 123 17.98 6.47 1.21
CA LEU A 123 17.33 7.06 2.40
C LEU A 123 18.43 7.75 3.22
N ASN A 124 18.33 9.06 3.42
CA ASN A 124 19.32 9.86 4.15
C ASN A 124 20.76 9.61 3.66
N GLY A 125 20.96 9.59 2.34
CA GLY A 125 22.24 9.37 1.70
C GLY A 125 22.72 7.91 1.64
N ARG A 126 21.99 6.93 2.23
CA ARG A 126 22.36 5.52 2.21
C ARG A 126 21.48 4.74 1.25
N ARG A 127 22.06 3.87 0.45
CA ARG A 127 21.32 2.95 -0.44
C ARG A 127 20.42 2.02 0.38
N VAL A 128 19.19 1.88 -0.05
CA VAL A 128 18.19 0.98 0.58
C VAL A 128 17.55 0.07 -0.47
N ASP A 129 17.30 -1.19 -0.07
CA ASP A 129 16.65 -2.22 -0.89
C ASP A 129 15.59 -3.01 -0.12
N ILE A 130 15.30 -2.58 1.12
CA ILE A 130 14.32 -3.22 2.01
C ILE A 130 13.01 -2.41 2.01
N PRO A 131 11.94 -2.88 1.33
CA PRO A 131 10.67 -2.15 1.22
C PRO A 131 9.94 -1.93 2.56
N SER A 132 10.26 -2.70 3.59
CA SER A 132 9.63 -2.62 4.90
C SER A 132 10.28 -1.63 5.86
N ILE A 133 11.31 -0.91 5.45
CA ILE A 133 11.87 0.20 6.25
C ILE A 133 10.75 1.20 6.52
N ARG A 134 10.68 1.69 7.75
CA ARG A 134 9.74 2.75 8.15
C ARG A 134 10.42 4.09 8.06
N VAL A 135 9.79 4.99 7.33
CA VAL A 135 10.21 6.38 7.23
C VAL A 135 9.69 7.18 8.41
N LYS A 136 10.44 8.20 8.79
CA LYS A 136 10.13 9.11 9.90
C LYS A 136 10.07 10.54 9.38
N ALA A 137 9.45 11.42 10.16
CA ALA A 137 9.51 12.85 9.88
C ALA A 137 10.97 13.32 9.83
N GLY A 138 11.32 14.11 8.81
CA GLY A 138 12.68 14.56 8.53
C GLY A 138 13.49 13.64 7.62
N ASP A 139 12.99 12.45 7.27
CA ASP A 139 13.67 11.55 6.34
C ASP A 139 13.60 12.09 4.91
N GLU A 140 14.70 11.91 4.19
CA GLU A 140 14.86 12.26 2.78
C GLU A 140 15.08 10.99 1.95
N ILE A 141 14.24 10.81 0.91
CA ILE A 141 14.36 9.70 -0.05
C ILE A 141 14.73 10.31 -1.41
N VAL A 142 15.84 9.86 -1.98
CA VAL A 142 16.36 10.35 -3.27
C VAL A 142 16.58 9.17 -4.20
N VAL A 143 16.31 9.35 -5.48
CA VAL A 143 16.68 8.36 -6.50
C VAL A 143 18.21 8.30 -6.63
N ARG A 144 18.77 7.09 -6.63
CA ARG A 144 20.21 6.87 -6.71
C ARG A 144 20.78 7.42 -8.03
N PRO A 145 21.95 8.11 -8.04
CA PRO A 145 22.51 8.72 -9.25
C PRO A 145 22.69 7.75 -10.43
N LYS A 146 23.06 6.50 -10.17
CA LYS A 146 23.15 5.48 -11.23
C LYS A 146 21.79 5.12 -11.83
N SER A 147 20.70 5.29 -11.09
CA SER A 147 19.34 4.92 -11.49
C SER A 147 18.64 6.03 -12.28
N THR A 148 19.06 7.28 -12.15
CA THR A 148 18.47 8.42 -12.87
C THR A 148 18.54 8.26 -14.39
N LYS A 149 19.60 7.58 -14.88
CA LYS A 149 19.81 7.29 -16.31
C LYS A 149 19.00 6.10 -16.82
N SER A 150 18.26 5.39 -15.98
CA SER A 150 17.43 4.27 -16.43
C SER A 150 16.20 4.76 -17.16
N GLY A 151 15.72 3.99 -18.16
CA GLY A 151 14.55 4.36 -18.96
C GLY A 151 13.27 4.60 -18.14
N TYR A 152 13.16 4.03 -16.95
CA TYR A 152 12.03 4.29 -16.06
C TYR A 152 12.05 5.73 -15.49
N PHE A 153 13.20 6.18 -14.98
CA PHE A 153 13.30 7.51 -14.37
C PHE A 153 13.45 8.64 -15.40
N THR A 154 13.88 8.33 -16.62
CA THR A 154 13.84 9.31 -17.74
C THR A 154 12.42 9.61 -18.21
N GLN A 155 11.49 8.68 -18.02
CA GLN A 155 10.07 8.83 -18.37
C GLN A 155 9.17 9.01 -17.13
N ILE A 156 9.74 9.49 -16.01
CA ILE A 156 8.99 9.58 -14.75
C ILE A 156 7.84 10.59 -14.82
N ASP A 157 7.96 11.63 -15.61
CA ASP A 157 6.90 12.62 -15.81
C ASP A 157 5.61 11.98 -16.37
N ASP A 158 5.75 11.03 -17.29
CA ASP A 158 4.62 10.25 -17.82
C ASP A 158 4.02 9.33 -16.75
N VAL A 159 4.86 8.76 -15.88
CA VAL A 159 4.41 7.92 -14.76
C VAL A 159 3.60 8.75 -13.78
N VAL A 160 4.08 9.94 -13.43
CA VAL A 160 3.42 10.87 -12.50
C VAL A 160 2.10 11.36 -13.08
N ALA A 161 2.08 11.75 -14.37
CA ALA A 161 0.85 12.20 -15.05
C ALA A 161 -0.25 11.11 -15.05
N ASN A 162 0.15 9.84 -15.11
CA ASN A 162 -0.77 8.70 -15.09
C ASN A 162 -1.13 8.20 -13.68
N THR A 163 -0.55 8.80 -12.64
CA THR A 163 -0.82 8.42 -11.24
C THR A 163 -1.78 9.43 -10.61
N VAL A 164 -2.90 8.94 -10.10
CA VAL A 164 -3.82 9.78 -9.31
C VAL A 164 -3.13 10.13 -8.00
N GLN A 165 -2.65 11.36 -7.90
CA GLN A 165 -2.03 11.88 -6.68
C GLN A 165 -3.09 12.61 -5.87
N THR A 166 -3.38 12.09 -4.68
CA THR A 166 -4.02 12.88 -3.62
C THR A 166 -2.94 13.66 -2.89
N PRO A 167 -3.09 14.99 -2.72
CA PRO A 167 -2.13 15.76 -1.93
C PRO A 167 -2.11 15.22 -0.50
N LEU A 168 -0.91 14.94 0.01
CA LEU A 168 -0.69 14.40 1.35
C LEU A 168 0.11 15.42 2.16
N SER A 169 -0.30 15.66 3.41
CA SER A 169 0.34 16.65 4.26
C SER A 169 1.73 16.20 4.76
N TRP A 170 1.96 14.89 4.83
CA TRP A 170 3.16 14.30 5.40
C TRP A 170 4.26 13.94 4.37
N ILE A 171 3.98 14.10 3.06
CA ILE A 171 4.95 13.84 1.97
C ILE A 171 5.03 15.07 1.07
N LYS A 172 6.24 15.54 0.82
CA LYS A 172 6.56 16.48 -0.26
C LYS A 172 7.35 15.76 -1.32
N SER A 173 6.86 15.72 -2.55
CA SER A 173 7.55 15.11 -3.69
C SER A 173 8.00 16.18 -4.68
N ASP A 174 9.28 16.16 -5.05
CA ASP A 174 9.83 16.94 -6.15
C ASP A 174 10.28 15.96 -7.24
N VAL A 175 9.42 15.79 -8.24
CA VAL A 175 9.67 14.84 -9.33
C VAL A 175 10.85 15.26 -10.18
N LYS A 176 11.04 16.57 -10.41
CA LYS A 176 12.15 17.08 -11.21
C LYS A 176 13.50 16.82 -10.56
N LYS A 177 13.57 16.93 -9.24
CA LYS A 177 14.77 16.62 -8.45
C LYS A 177 14.86 15.14 -8.06
N LEU A 178 13.87 14.33 -8.40
CA LEU A 178 13.76 12.92 -8.02
C LEU A 178 13.90 12.71 -6.49
N LYS A 179 13.25 13.61 -5.72
CA LYS A 179 13.39 13.70 -4.26
C LYS A 179 12.02 13.63 -3.59
N ILE A 180 11.96 12.95 -2.45
CA ILE A 180 10.80 12.86 -1.57
C ILE A 180 11.24 13.26 -0.17
N GLU A 181 10.53 14.16 0.46
CA GLU A 181 10.75 14.58 1.85
C GLU A 181 9.56 14.17 2.72
N ILE A 182 9.83 13.57 3.86
CA ILE A 182 8.83 13.18 4.83
C ILE A 182 8.71 14.29 5.87
N THR A 183 7.59 15.01 5.87
CA THR A 183 7.37 16.17 6.74
C THR A 183 6.71 15.81 8.07
N GLY A 184 6.02 14.67 8.16
CA GLY A 184 5.27 14.28 9.34
C GLY A 184 4.88 12.81 9.36
N LEU A 185 3.88 12.48 10.14
CA LEU A 185 3.23 11.17 10.15
C LEU A 185 1.89 11.24 9.40
N PRO A 186 1.47 10.17 8.73
CA PRO A 186 0.20 10.11 8.03
C PRO A 186 -0.98 10.21 9.02
N LYS A 187 -2.00 10.98 8.66
CA LYS A 187 -3.27 11.04 9.39
C LYS A 187 -4.23 9.97 8.86
N ARG A 188 -5.25 9.60 9.66
CA ARG A 188 -6.27 8.63 9.26
C ARG A 188 -6.97 9.01 7.94
N GLU A 189 -7.27 10.29 7.76
CA GLU A 189 -7.97 10.83 6.58
C GLU A 189 -7.16 10.69 5.28
N GLU A 190 -5.83 10.62 5.39
CA GLU A 190 -4.91 10.48 4.27
C GLU A 190 -4.66 9.02 3.86
N ALA A 191 -5.07 8.07 4.69
CA ALA A 191 -5.10 6.66 4.34
C ALA A 191 -6.27 6.36 3.37
N GLU A 192 -6.36 5.12 2.90
CA GLU A 192 -7.49 4.72 2.04
C GLU A 192 -8.84 4.87 2.79
N ALA A 193 -9.75 5.66 2.22
CA ALA A 193 -11.04 5.97 2.84
C ALA A 193 -11.92 4.73 3.09
N ASP A 194 -11.87 3.75 2.18
CA ASP A 194 -12.72 2.56 2.21
C ASP A 194 -12.29 1.51 3.25
N ILE A 195 -11.38 1.83 4.17
CA ILE A 195 -10.91 0.91 5.21
C ILE A 195 -11.70 1.10 6.49
N ASN A 196 -12.25 0.00 7.02
CA ASN A 196 -12.81 -0.05 8.37
C ASN A 196 -11.82 -0.80 9.29
N GLU A 197 -10.98 -0.03 9.96
CA GLU A 197 -9.93 -0.54 10.85
C GLU A 197 -10.49 -1.26 12.08
N GLN A 198 -11.69 -0.89 12.54
CA GLN A 198 -12.32 -1.52 13.70
C GLN A 198 -12.60 -3.01 13.45
N LEU A 199 -13.11 -3.37 12.27
CA LEU A 199 -13.34 -4.77 11.90
C LEU A 199 -12.04 -5.59 11.92
N ILE A 200 -10.90 -4.96 11.61
CA ILE A 200 -9.58 -5.62 11.65
C ILE A 200 -9.15 -5.86 13.09
N VAL A 201 -9.32 -4.86 13.95
CA VAL A 201 -9.02 -4.98 15.40
C VAL A 201 -9.86 -6.09 16.01
N GLU A 202 -11.16 -6.11 15.75
CA GLU A 202 -12.09 -7.16 16.23
C GLU A 202 -11.69 -8.56 15.72
N TYR A 203 -11.22 -8.66 14.48
CA TYR A 203 -10.74 -9.94 13.93
C TYR A 203 -9.57 -10.53 14.71
N TYR A 204 -8.63 -9.69 15.17
CA TYR A 204 -7.44 -10.11 15.91
C TYR A 204 -7.63 -10.14 17.44
N SER A 205 -8.74 -9.64 17.96
CA SER A 205 -9.07 -9.66 19.40
C SER A 205 -9.71 -10.97 19.87
N ARG A 206 -9.93 -11.90 18.96
CA ARG A 206 -10.55 -13.21 19.22
C ARG A 206 -9.56 -14.21 19.73
#